data_1929e9f3731d0168bae2f84f0cfb2083
#
_entry.id   1929e9f3731d0168bae2f84f0cfb2083
#
_cell.length_a   1.000
_cell.length_b   1.000
_cell.length_c   1.000
_cell.angle_alpha   90.00
_cell.angle_beta   90.00
_cell.angle_gamma   90.00
#
_symmetry.space_group_name_H-M   'P 1'
#
loop_
_entity.id
_entity.type
_entity.pdbx_description
1 polymer ?
#
loop_
_entity_poly.entity_id
_entity_poly.type
_entity_poly.pdbx_seq_one_letter_code
_entity_poly.pdbx_strand_id
1 'polypeptide(L)'
;MAVENLVIVGSGPAGYTAAIYAARANLNPLLVTGFQRGGIPGGQLMTTTHVENFPGFPDGVLGPDLMDLMKAQATRWGTRLLEADADRIDLSQRPYRVEAEGQTIETQAVIIATGASANRLGLPNEERFWSKGISACAICDGATPQFRNEELAVVGGGDSACEEAVYLTKYGSHVHLLVRSDRLRASAAMSDRVQANPQISVHWNTEVSDVQGDDWLNSLKLRRRDSGVNEELAVRGMFYAIGHTPNTELVREQIDCDQRGYLITKPGRPETSLEGVFAAGDVADSEWRQGVTAAGSGCQAALAAERWLSHHNLANLVSRDEAEPAKAETPQITLETTEATYDANALWQKGSYALRKLYHDSSRPLLVVYTSPSCGPCHVLKPQLKRVLDELEGQAQGVEIDIEAEQEIAQQAGVNGTPTVQLFFDKQLKQQWRGVKQRSEFLASIQALLTKA
;
A
#
# COMPACT_ATOMS: atom_id res chain seq x y z
N MET A 1 -0.34 -26.67 -17.33
CA MET A 1 0.66 -25.63 -17.07
C MET A 1 1.81 -26.30 -16.29
N ALA A 2 3.02 -25.77 -16.36
CA ALA A 2 4.12 -26.29 -15.54
C ALA A 2 3.85 -25.92 -14.07
N VAL A 3 4.23 -26.81 -13.14
CA VAL A 3 4.13 -26.54 -11.69
C VAL A 3 5.23 -25.58 -11.30
N GLU A 4 4.86 -24.48 -10.64
CA GLU A 4 5.80 -23.48 -10.15
C GLU A 4 6.64 -24.01 -8.97
N ASN A 5 7.88 -23.57 -8.87
CA ASN A 5 8.68 -23.88 -7.69
C ASN A 5 8.09 -23.18 -6.45
N LEU A 6 7.82 -21.89 -6.61
CA LEU A 6 7.43 -21.00 -5.51
C LEU A 6 6.48 -19.93 -6.01
N VAL A 7 5.32 -19.82 -5.36
CA VAL A 7 4.42 -18.68 -5.46
C VAL A 7 4.51 -17.86 -4.19
N ILE A 8 4.66 -16.55 -4.34
CA ILE A 8 4.66 -15.57 -3.24
C ILE A 8 3.38 -14.76 -3.36
N VAL A 9 2.60 -14.63 -2.28
CA VAL A 9 1.34 -13.89 -2.27
C VAL A 9 1.47 -12.64 -1.40
N GLY A 10 1.40 -11.48 -2.06
CA GLY A 10 1.56 -10.17 -1.44
C GLY A 10 2.87 -9.49 -1.81
N SER A 11 2.80 -8.19 -2.12
CA SER A 11 3.88 -7.38 -2.69
C SER A 11 4.40 -6.26 -1.76
N GLY A 12 4.16 -6.38 -0.46
CA GLY A 12 4.80 -5.52 0.53
C GLY A 12 6.32 -5.79 0.64
N PRO A 13 7.02 -5.12 1.57
CA PRO A 13 8.47 -5.32 1.78
C PRO A 13 8.85 -6.78 2.00
N ALA A 14 8.03 -7.57 2.70
CA ALA A 14 8.23 -8.99 2.88
C ALA A 14 8.18 -9.76 1.54
N GLY A 15 7.14 -9.52 0.74
CA GLY A 15 6.95 -10.22 -0.53
C GLY A 15 8.02 -9.90 -1.56
N TYR A 16 8.34 -8.62 -1.78
CA TYR A 16 9.42 -8.25 -2.70
C TYR A 16 10.79 -8.75 -2.23
N THR A 17 11.08 -8.69 -0.93
CA THR A 17 12.35 -9.23 -0.41
C THR A 17 12.40 -10.75 -0.61
N ALA A 18 11.33 -11.48 -0.32
CA ALA A 18 11.25 -12.91 -0.59
C ALA A 18 11.48 -13.22 -2.08
N ALA A 19 10.86 -12.44 -2.96
CA ALA A 19 11.00 -12.57 -4.40
C ALA A 19 12.44 -12.34 -4.88
N ILE A 20 13.12 -11.31 -4.36
CA ILE A 20 14.54 -11.03 -4.66
C ILE A 20 15.42 -12.23 -4.29
N TYR A 21 15.28 -12.74 -3.06
CA TYR A 21 16.12 -13.84 -2.59
C TYR A 21 15.83 -15.15 -3.32
N ALA A 22 14.56 -15.49 -3.55
CA ALA A 22 14.15 -16.67 -4.32
C ALA A 22 14.61 -16.60 -5.79
N ALA A 23 14.50 -15.43 -6.42
CA ALA A 23 14.97 -15.23 -7.79
C ALA A 23 16.49 -15.35 -7.89
N ARG A 24 17.25 -14.83 -6.91
CA ARG A 24 18.71 -14.99 -6.83
C ARG A 24 19.15 -16.45 -6.61
N ALA A 25 18.30 -17.25 -5.98
CA ALA A 25 18.49 -18.69 -5.85
C ALA A 25 18.03 -19.50 -7.09
N ASN A 26 17.73 -18.84 -8.20
CA ASN A 26 17.28 -19.43 -9.47
C ASN A 26 15.96 -20.24 -9.37
N LEU A 27 15.12 -19.94 -8.39
CA LEU A 27 13.82 -20.59 -8.21
C LEU A 27 12.75 -20.08 -9.20
N ASN A 28 13.02 -18.98 -9.94
CA ASN A 28 12.09 -18.34 -10.86
C ASN A 28 10.71 -18.09 -10.25
N PRO A 29 10.64 -17.37 -9.11
CA PRO A 29 9.41 -17.22 -8.35
C PRO A 29 8.34 -16.45 -9.13
N LEU A 30 7.07 -16.79 -8.88
CA LEU A 30 5.93 -16.01 -9.30
C LEU A 30 5.40 -15.22 -8.09
N LEU A 31 5.34 -13.90 -8.20
CA LEU A 31 4.79 -13.01 -7.18
C LEU A 31 3.39 -12.55 -7.61
N VAL A 32 2.36 -12.94 -6.86
CA VAL A 32 1.00 -12.42 -6.98
C VAL A 32 0.93 -11.14 -6.13
N THR A 33 0.85 -9.99 -6.79
CA THR A 33 1.09 -8.69 -6.13
C THR A 33 -0.09 -8.18 -5.32
N GLY A 34 -1.30 -8.68 -5.55
CA GLY A 34 -2.54 -8.04 -5.15
C GLY A 34 -2.93 -6.91 -6.11
N PHE A 35 -4.16 -6.45 -6.00
CA PHE A 35 -4.66 -5.30 -6.77
C PHE A 35 -5.64 -4.45 -5.95
N GLN A 36 -6.62 -5.07 -5.30
CA GLN A 36 -7.63 -4.38 -4.46
C GLN A 36 -7.83 -5.04 -3.10
N ARG A 37 -7.77 -6.38 -3.01
CA ARG A 37 -7.96 -7.11 -1.76
C ARG A 37 -6.72 -7.02 -0.89
N GLY A 38 -6.91 -6.76 0.40
CA GLY A 38 -5.79 -6.61 1.35
C GLY A 38 -5.00 -5.32 1.18
N GLY A 39 -5.46 -4.39 0.34
CA GLY A 39 -4.82 -3.11 0.08
C GLY A 39 -4.15 -3.02 -1.28
N ILE A 40 -3.48 -1.90 -1.51
CA ILE A 40 -2.81 -1.57 -2.77
C ILE A 40 -1.53 -2.41 -2.92
N PRO A 41 -1.15 -2.89 -4.14
CA PRO A 41 0.16 -3.48 -4.37
C PRO A 41 1.30 -2.60 -3.82
N GLY A 42 2.18 -3.21 -3.02
CA GLY A 42 3.18 -2.48 -2.23
C GLY A 42 2.81 -2.35 -0.75
N GLY A 43 1.56 -2.65 -0.38
CA GLY A 43 1.10 -2.72 1.01
C GLY A 43 1.01 -1.36 1.70
N GLN A 44 1.19 -1.33 3.02
CA GLN A 44 1.01 -0.13 3.84
C GLN A 44 1.94 1.03 3.45
N LEU A 45 3.13 0.75 2.92
CA LEU A 45 4.06 1.81 2.48
C LEU A 45 3.54 2.63 1.30
N MET A 46 2.60 2.11 0.52
CA MET A 46 1.96 2.86 -0.56
C MET A 46 1.04 3.99 -0.06
N THR A 47 0.67 3.95 1.21
CA THR A 47 -0.20 4.94 1.85
C THR A 47 0.54 5.81 2.86
N THR A 48 1.87 5.70 2.92
CA THR A 48 2.74 6.52 3.78
C THR A 48 3.49 7.56 2.93
N THR A 49 3.81 8.71 3.51
CA THR A 49 4.57 9.75 2.81
C THR A 49 6.06 9.47 2.87
N HIS A 50 6.76 9.91 3.92
CA HIS A 50 8.19 9.71 4.09
C HIS A 50 8.48 8.51 5.01
N VAL A 51 9.37 7.64 4.57
CA VAL A 51 9.94 6.52 5.32
C VAL A 51 11.36 6.91 5.70
N GLU A 52 11.57 7.29 6.96
CA GLU A 52 12.87 7.72 7.48
C GLU A 52 13.61 6.61 8.25
N ASN A 53 12.93 5.47 8.48
CA ASN A 53 13.43 4.39 9.31
C ASN A 53 13.78 3.11 8.52
N PHE A 54 13.85 3.19 7.18
CA PHE A 54 14.35 2.09 6.36
C PHE A 54 15.84 2.33 6.03
N PRO A 55 16.77 1.46 6.47
CA PRO A 55 18.20 1.68 6.28
C PRO A 55 18.59 1.77 4.80
N GLY A 56 19.54 2.67 4.49
CA GLY A 56 20.05 2.88 3.14
C GLY A 56 19.58 4.19 2.50
N PHE A 57 18.67 4.91 3.14
CA PHE A 57 18.12 6.20 2.68
C PHE A 57 18.36 7.27 3.75
N PRO A 58 19.53 7.94 3.76
CA PRO A 58 19.91 8.89 4.82
C PRO A 58 18.99 10.11 4.90
N ASP A 59 18.37 10.49 3.78
CA ASP A 59 17.45 11.63 3.68
C ASP A 59 15.97 11.16 3.69
N GLY A 60 15.70 9.88 4.03
CA GLY A 60 14.40 9.26 3.87
C GLY A 60 14.09 8.93 2.40
N VAL A 61 12.94 8.31 2.19
CA VAL A 61 12.41 7.97 0.87
C VAL A 61 10.88 7.99 0.91
N LEU A 62 10.21 8.36 -0.17
CA LEU A 62 8.76 8.20 -0.22
C LEU A 62 8.39 6.71 -0.20
N GLY A 63 7.34 6.36 0.56
CA GLY A 63 6.91 4.97 0.66
C GLY A 63 6.64 4.32 -0.69
N PRO A 64 5.89 4.95 -1.63
CA PRO A 64 5.72 4.46 -2.98
C PRO A 64 7.02 4.26 -3.77
N ASP A 65 7.96 5.20 -3.65
CA ASP A 65 9.26 5.11 -4.34
C ASP A 65 10.10 3.93 -3.83
N LEU A 66 10.08 3.70 -2.51
CA LEU A 66 10.73 2.54 -1.91
C LEU A 66 10.15 1.23 -2.48
N MET A 67 8.84 1.16 -2.63
CA MET A 67 8.17 -0.04 -3.18
C MET A 67 8.48 -0.22 -4.66
N ASP A 68 8.55 0.85 -5.44
CA ASP A 68 8.96 0.80 -6.85
C ASP A 68 10.42 0.33 -7.01
N LEU A 69 11.33 0.79 -6.15
CA LEU A 69 12.72 0.32 -6.10
C LEU A 69 12.81 -1.17 -5.75
N MET A 70 12.04 -1.65 -4.76
CA MET A 70 11.99 -3.07 -4.39
C MET A 70 11.41 -3.93 -5.52
N LYS A 71 10.35 -3.46 -6.19
CA LYS A 71 9.77 -4.09 -7.37
C LYS A 71 10.80 -4.19 -8.50
N ALA A 72 11.47 -3.09 -8.82
CA ALA A 72 12.51 -3.05 -9.85
C ALA A 72 13.66 -4.02 -9.53
N GLN A 73 14.08 -4.11 -8.27
CA GLN A 73 15.11 -5.05 -7.84
C GLN A 73 14.65 -6.51 -7.99
N ALA A 74 13.40 -6.83 -7.65
CA ALA A 74 12.84 -8.18 -7.78
C ALA A 74 12.75 -8.60 -9.27
N THR A 75 12.24 -7.74 -10.13
CA THR A 75 12.12 -8.00 -11.58
C THR A 75 13.47 -8.10 -12.27
N ARG A 76 14.44 -7.26 -11.89
CA ARG A 76 15.82 -7.36 -12.38
C ARG A 76 16.43 -8.75 -12.15
N TRP A 77 16.11 -9.40 -11.04
CA TRP A 77 16.54 -10.77 -10.73
C TRP A 77 15.65 -11.84 -11.35
N GLY A 78 14.64 -11.44 -12.15
CA GLY A 78 13.78 -12.35 -12.91
C GLY A 78 12.60 -12.89 -12.12
N THR A 79 12.16 -12.20 -11.07
CA THR A 79 10.84 -12.45 -10.50
C THR A 79 9.76 -12.16 -11.54
N ARG A 80 8.86 -13.10 -11.75
CA ARG A 80 7.65 -12.88 -12.56
C ARG A 80 6.57 -12.30 -11.70
N LEU A 81 5.91 -11.23 -12.20
CA LEU A 81 4.83 -10.55 -11.49
C LEU A 81 3.48 -10.91 -12.12
N LEU A 82 2.52 -11.29 -11.29
CA LEU A 82 1.11 -11.36 -11.64
C LEU A 82 0.39 -10.24 -10.88
N GLU A 83 0.04 -9.17 -11.59
CA GLU A 83 -0.61 -7.99 -11.02
C GLU A 83 -2.12 -8.21 -10.89
N ALA A 84 -2.48 -9.13 -10.00
CA ALA A 84 -3.84 -9.58 -9.73
C ALA A 84 -4.02 -9.90 -8.24
N ASP A 85 -5.27 -9.92 -7.79
CA ASP A 85 -5.62 -10.48 -6.49
C ASP A 85 -5.54 -12.01 -6.52
N ALA A 86 -5.04 -12.62 -5.45
CA ALA A 86 -5.28 -14.03 -5.20
C ALA A 86 -6.74 -14.20 -4.72
N ASP A 87 -7.53 -14.94 -5.50
CA ASP A 87 -8.95 -15.16 -5.19
C ASP A 87 -9.15 -16.31 -4.19
N ARG A 88 -8.31 -17.33 -4.31
CA ARG A 88 -8.34 -18.52 -3.47
C ARG A 88 -6.96 -19.17 -3.40
N ILE A 89 -6.66 -19.77 -2.26
CA ILE A 89 -5.47 -20.62 -2.06
C ILE A 89 -5.97 -21.96 -1.50
N ASP A 90 -5.57 -23.05 -2.15
CA ASP A 90 -5.86 -24.42 -1.71
C ASP A 90 -4.54 -25.11 -1.33
N LEU A 91 -4.38 -25.35 -0.05
CA LEU A 91 -3.20 -25.96 0.56
C LEU A 91 -3.49 -27.41 1.02
N SER A 92 -4.60 -28.00 0.61
CA SER A 92 -5.02 -29.33 1.05
C SER A 92 -4.13 -30.47 0.53
N GLN A 93 -3.55 -30.29 -0.66
CA GLN A 93 -2.64 -31.27 -1.28
C GLN A 93 -1.62 -30.60 -2.19
N ARG A 94 -0.45 -31.21 -2.34
CA ARG A 94 0.59 -30.75 -3.27
C ARG A 94 0.44 -31.41 -4.65
N PRO A 95 0.73 -30.68 -5.76
CA PRO A 95 1.07 -29.26 -5.79
C PRO A 95 -0.07 -28.39 -5.26
N TYR A 96 0.29 -27.36 -4.46
CA TYR A 96 -0.67 -26.37 -3.97
C TYR A 96 -1.25 -25.55 -5.12
N ARG A 97 -2.42 -24.93 -4.91
CA ARG A 97 -3.10 -24.17 -5.95
C ARG A 97 -3.37 -22.75 -5.47
N VAL A 98 -3.04 -21.79 -6.32
CA VAL A 98 -3.38 -20.37 -6.15
C VAL A 98 -4.23 -19.96 -7.34
N GLU A 99 -5.45 -19.51 -7.08
CA GLU A 99 -6.34 -18.98 -8.10
C GLU A 99 -6.20 -17.45 -8.11
N ALA A 100 -5.89 -16.89 -9.28
CA ALA A 100 -5.76 -15.45 -9.50
C ALA A 100 -6.12 -15.11 -10.94
N GLU A 101 -6.89 -14.04 -11.14
CA GLU A 101 -7.32 -13.56 -12.47
C GLU A 101 -7.94 -14.67 -13.35
N GLY A 102 -8.73 -15.55 -12.75
CA GLY A 102 -9.37 -16.68 -13.45
C GLY A 102 -8.42 -17.81 -13.87
N GLN A 103 -7.17 -17.79 -13.44
CA GLN A 103 -6.17 -18.82 -13.69
C GLN A 103 -5.92 -19.63 -12.41
N THR A 104 -5.66 -20.92 -12.58
CA THR A 104 -5.19 -21.79 -11.50
C THR A 104 -3.69 -22.03 -11.67
N ILE A 105 -2.91 -21.62 -10.67
CA ILE A 105 -1.46 -21.76 -10.62
C ILE A 105 -1.12 -22.89 -9.66
N GLU A 106 -0.48 -23.95 -10.16
CA GLU A 106 0.03 -25.05 -9.33
C GLU A 106 1.47 -24.74 -8.87
N THR A 107 1.77 -24.98 -7.60
CA THR A 107 3.09 -24.68 -7.02
C THR A 107 3.53 -25.69 -5.97
N GLN A 108 4.84 -25.90 -5.85
CA GLN A 108 5.44 -26.78 -4.85
C GLN A 108 5.49 -26.13 -3.45
N ALA A 109 5.71 -24.83 -3.40
CA ALA A 109 5.81 -24.06 -2.16
C ALA A 109 5.08 -22.72 -2.27
N VAL A 110 4.64 -22.19 -1.12
CA VAL A 110 3.95 -20.89 -1.02
C VAL A 110 4.55 -20.05 0.09
N ILE A 111 4.80 -18.78 -0.16
CA ILE A 111 5.08 -17.77 0.87
C ILE A 111 3.87 -16.85 0.98
N ILE A 112 3.27 -16.80 2.16
CA ILE A 112 2.18 -15.87 2.50
C ILE A 112 2.81 -14.59 3.06
N ALA A 113 2.70 -13.50 2.31
CA ALA A 113 3.25 -12.18 2.62
C ALA A 113 2.19 -11.07 2.49
N THR A 114 0.94 -11.41 2.81
CA THR A 114 -0.24 -10.58 2.62
C THR A 114 -0.34 -9.40 3.60
N GLY A 115 0.51 -9.38 4.64
CA GLY A 115 0.58 -8.29 5.59
C GLY A 115 -0.61 -8.20 6.55
N ALA A 116 -0.81 -7.00 7.10
CA ALA A 116 -1.93 -6.66 7.97
C ALA A 116 -2.45 -5.25 7.64
N SER A 117 -3.73 -5.04 7.85
CA SER A 117 -4.38 -3.76 7.62
C SER A 117 -4.61 -3.03 8.94
N ALA A 118 -4.25 -1.76 9.02
CA ALA A 118 -4.56 -0.93 10.17
C ALA A 118 -6.08 -0.79 10.34
N ASN A 119 -6.57 -0.99 11.54
CA ASN A 119 -7.98 -0.78 11.84
C ASN A 119 -8.31 0.70 11.77
N ARG A 120 -9.44 1.02 11.14
CA ARG A 120 -9.92 2.40 10.96
C ARG A 120 -11.23 2.62 11.70
N LEU A 121 -11.53 3.86 12.02
CA LEU A 121 -12.81 4.23 12.63
C LEU A 121 -13.94 4.38 11.60
N GLY A 122 -13.61 4.56 10.32
CA GLY A 122 -14.59 4.80 9.25
C GLY A 122 -15.27 6.17 9.38
N LEU A 123 -14.52 7.19 9.81
CA LEU A 123 -15.04 8.54 10.02
C LEU A 123 -15.34 9.24 8.69
N PRO A 124 -16.29 10.17 8.66
CA PRO A 124 -16.38 11.15 7.59
C PRO A 124 -15.03 11.84 7.39
N ASN A 125 -14.65 12.12 6.15
CA ASN A 125 -13.37 12.75 5.78
C ASN A 125 -12.07 12.01 6.18
N GLU A 126 -12.12 10.85 6.82
CA GLU A 126 -10.95 10.09 7.25
C GLU A 126 -9.96 9.86 6.11
N GLU A 127 -10.45 9.44 4.95
CA GLU A 127 -9.63 9.15 3.78
C GLU A 127 -8.91 10.40 3.24
N ARG A 128 -9.51 11.58 3.37
CA ARG A 128 -8.91 12.85 2.95
C ARG A 128 -7.66 13.19 3.76
N PHE A 129 -7.68 12.88 5.06
CA PHE A 129 -6.61 13.22 5.98
C PHE A 129 -5.67 12.05 6.29
N TRP A 130 -5.91 10.87 5.69
CA TRP A 130 -4.98 9.75 5.80
C TRP A 130 -3.62 10.15 5.24
N SER A 131 -2.55 9.97 6.01
CA SER A 131 -1.19 10.48 5.73
C SER A 131 -1.07 12.01 5.64
N LYS A 132 -2.15 12.73 5.93
CA LYS A 132 -2.18 14.22 6.02
C LYS A 132 -2.65 14.66 7.41
N GLY A 133 -2.09 14.03 8.44
CA GLY A 133 -2.43 14.24 9.85
C GLY A 133 -3.04 13.01 10.51
N ILE A 134 -3.53 12.00 9.77
CA ILE A 134 -3.96 10.73 10.35
C ILE A 134 -2.92 9.65 10.00
N SER A 135 -2.47 8.92 11.02
CA SER A 135 -1.55 7.80 10.91
C SER A 135 -1.98 6.64 11.80
N ALA A 136 -1.49 5.43 11.51
CA ALA A 136 -1.65 4.24 12.35
C ALA A 136 -0.30 3.74 12.90
N CYS A 137 0.75 4.58 12.87
CA CYS A 137 2.08 4.22 13.35
C CYS A 137 2.80 5.44 13.94
N ALA A 138 2.71 5.62 15.25
CA ALA A 138 3.41 6.72 15.94
C ALA A 138 4.93 6.64 15.80
N ILE A 139 5.51 5.42 15.82
CA ILE A 139 6.96 5.20 15.67
C ILE A 139 7.43 5.59 14.26
N CYS A 140 6.58 5.40 13.24
CA CYS A 140 6.90 5.73 11.87
C CYS A 140 6.87 7.26 11.62
N ASP A 141 5.78 7.88 12.01
CA ASP A 141 5.43 9.23 11.58
C ASP A 141 5.61 10.30 12.66
N GLY A 142 5.60 9.92 13.94
CA GLY A 142 5.59 10.88 15.05
C GLY A 142 6.82 11.81 15.11
N ALA A 143 7.96 11.38 14.56
CA ALA A 143 9.19 12.18 14.52
C ALA A 143 9.23 13.18 13.37
N THR A 144 8.30 13.08 12.40
CA THR A 144 8.30 13.89 11.19
C THR A 144 8.05 15.38 11.48
N PRO A 145 8.59 16.30 10.67
CA PRO A 145 8.56 17.74 10.97
C PRO A 145 7.16 18.31 11.22
N GLN A 146 6.13 17.79 10.54
CA GLN A 146 4.77 18.30 10.63
C GLN A 146 4.08 18.08 11.99
N PHE A 147 4.61 17.20 12.84
CA PHE A 147 4.06 16.91 14.17
C PHE A 147 4.89 17.51 15.31
N ARG A 148 6.04 18.13 14.99
CA ARG A 148 6.95 18.71 16.00
C ARG A 148 6.34 19.95 16.64
N ASN A 149 6.30 19.94 17.99
CA ASN A 149 5.73 21.00 18.83
C ASN A 149 4.23 21.27 18.58
N GLU A 150 3.52 20.31 17.97
CA GLU A 150 2.09 20.39 17.72
C GLU A 150 1.30 19.59 18.78
N GLU A 151 0.02 19.91 18.96
CA GLU A 151 -0.89 19.09 19.74
C GLU A 151 -1.29 17.86 18.92
N LEU A 152 -1.17 16.66 19.52
CA LEU A 152 -1.40 15.38 18.88
C LEU A 152 -2.47 14.59 19.64
N ALA A 153 -3.20 13.74 18.92
CA ALA A 153 -4.18 12.84 19.52
C ALA A 153 -3.78 11.38 19.27
N VAL A 154 -4.01 10.51 20.25
CA VAL A 154 -3.93 9.05 20.12
C VAL A 154 -5.29 8.45 20.42
N VAL A 155 -5.80 7.62 19.53
CA VAL A 155 -7.07 6.93 19.71
C VAL A 155 -6.81 5.50 20.16
N GLY A 156 -7.22 5.15 21.36
CA GLY A 156 -7.06 3.82 21.93
C GLY A 156 -7.01 3.82 23.45
N GLY A 157 -6.93 2.65 24.05
CA GLY A 157 -6.89 2.53 25.52
C GLY A 157 -6.19 1.26 26.00
N GLY A 158 -5.46 0.56 25.12
CA GLY A 158 -4.60 -0.57 25.45
C GLY A 158 -3.13 -0.16 25.62
N ASP A 159 -2.24 -1.14 25.86
CA ASP A 159 -0.80 -0.90 26.03
C ASP A 159 -0.21 -0.13 24.85
N SER A 160 -0.47 -0.52 23.63
CA SER A 160 0.01 0.19 22.42
C SER A 160 -0.38 1.66 22.41
N ALA A 161 -1.63 1.99 22.78
CA ALA A 161 -2.09 3.38 22.82
C ALA A 161 -1.35 4.19 23.89
N CYS A 162 -1.08 3.59 25.04
CA CYS A 162 -0.31 4.21 26.10
C CYS A 162 1.16 4.40 25.71
N GLU A 163 1.77 3.40 25.08
CA GLU A 163 3.14 3.46 24.57
C GLU A 163 3.30 4.54 23.51
N GLU A 164 2.38 4.58 22.54
CA GLU A 164 2.37 5.60 21.47
C GLU A 164 2.15 7.01 22.02
N ALA A 165 1.23 7.17 22.99
CA ALA A 165 1.02 8.47 23.63
C ALA A 165 2.29 8.95 24.36
N VAL A 166 2.94 8.08 25.12
CA VAL A 166 4.22 8.40 25.77
C VAL A 166 5.33 8.67 24.74
N TYR A 167 5.39 7.89 23.65
CA TYR A 167 6.39 8.10 22.58
C TYR A 167 6.24 9.48 21.93
N LEU A 168 5.01 9.88 21.61
CA LEU A 168 4.70 11.14 20.93
C LEU A 168 5.01 12.38 21.79
N THR A 169 5.06 12.27 23.12
CA THR A 169 5.51 13.40 23.97
C THR A 169 6.95 13.85 23.72
N LYS A 170 7.75 13.03 23.01
CA LYS A 170 9.10 13.40 22.59
C LYS A 170 9.10 14.46 21.48
N TYR A 171 8.01 14.58 20.76
CA TYR A 171 7.92 15.39 19.54
C TYR A 171 6.82 16.44 19.61
N GLY A 172 5.61 16.05 20.03
CA GLY A 172 4.47 16.94 20.20
C GLY A 172 4.60 17.86 21.43
N SER A 173 3.93 18.98 21.40
CA SER A 173 3.82 19.89 22.55
C SER A 173 2.92 19.30 23.63
N HIS A 174 1.86 18.60 23.23
CA HIS A 174 0.91 17.92 24.11
C HIS A 174 0.26 16.73 23.39
N VAL A 175 -0.12 15.70 24.13
CA VAL A 175 -0.77 14.49 23.59
C VAL A 175 -2.12 14.25 24.27
N HIS A 176 -3.16 14.13 23.47
CA HIS A 176 -4.52 13.81 23.91
C HIS A 176 -4.79 12.33 23.69
N LEU A 177 -4.89 11.53 24.77
CA LEU A 177 -5.26 10.13 24.69
C LEU A 177 -6.78 9.99 24.74
N LEU A 178 -7.40 9.61 23.63
CA LEU A 178 -8.85 9.50 23.47
C LEU A 178 -9.30 8.07 23.78
N VAL A 179 -9.98 7.87 24.90
CA VAL A 179 -10.37 6.56 25.43
C VAL A 179 -11.89 6.45 25.44
N ARG A 180 -12.45 5.50 24.69
CA ARG A 180 -13.90 5.30 24.57
C ARG A 180 -14.58 4.76 25.84
N SER A 181 -13.81 4.30 26.83
CA SER A 181 -14.27 3.78 28.12
C SER A 181 -13.86 4.68 29.28
N ASP A 182 -14.32 4.37 30.46
CA ASP A 182 -13.99 5.05 31.72
C ASP A 182 -12.63 4.63 32.33
N ARG A 183 -11.92 3.69 31.66
CA ARG A 183 -10.63 3.17 32.14
C ARG A 183 -9.76 2.71 30.98
N LEU A 184 -8.45 2.67 31.20
CA LEU A 184 -7.50 2.01 30.30
C LEU A 184 -7.62 0.48 30.44
N ARG A 185 -7.32 -0.22 29.35
CA ARG A 185 -7.16 -1.68 29.32
C ARG A 185 -5.68 -2.07 29.28
N ALA A 186 -4.80 -1.09 29.42
CA ALA A 186 -3.37 -1.24 29.50
C ALA A 186 -2.96 -1.87 30.84
N SER A 187 -1.72 -2.38 30.90
CA SER A 187 -1.09 -2.81 32.15
C SER A 187 -1.06 -1.66 33.16
N ALA A 188 -1.03 -2.00 34.46
CA ALA A 188 -0.99 -1.00 35.53
C ALA A 188 0.22 -0.05 35.35
N ALA A 189 1.40 -0.61 35.04
CA ALA A 189 2.62 0.18 34.84
C ALA A 189 2.49 1.21 33.70
N MET A 190 1.86 0.83 32.58
CA MET A 190 1.64 1.75 31.46
C MET A 190 0.56 2.78 31.78
N SER A 191 -0.50 2.38 32.46
CA SER A 191 -1.55 3.27 32.93
C SER A 191 -1.01 4.35 33.87
N ASP A 192 -0.20 3.97 34.85
CA ASP A 192 0.46 4.88 35.79
C ASP A 192 1.40 5.84 35.08
N ARG A 193 2.16 5.35 34.09
CA ARG A 193 3.09 6.16 33.30
C ARG A 193 2.39 7.22 32.48
N VAL A 194 1.25 6.89 31.85
CA VAL A 194 0.42 7.86 31.12
C VAL A 194 -0.18 8.90 32.06
N GLN A 195 -0.77 8.45 33.19
CA GLN A 195 -1.45 9.37 34.13
C GLN A 195 -0.47 10.30 34.87
N ALA A 196 0.77 9.86 35.07
CA ALA A 196 1.82 10.67 35.69
C ALA A 196 2.50 11.64 34.71
N ASN A 197 2.26 11.53 33.40
CA ASN A 197 2.93 12.37 32.41
C ASN A 197 2.19 13.70 32.23
N PRO A 198 2.80 14.86 32.56
CA PRO A 198 2.14 16.18 32.47
C PRO A 198 1.86 16.62 31.02
N GLN A 199 2.50 15.97 30.02
CA GLN A 199 2.24 16.26 28.61
C GLN A 199 1.12 15.39 28.01
N ILE A 200 0.46 14.56 28.83
CA ILE A 200 -0.63 13.69 28.35
C ILE A 200 -1.92 14.05 29.07
N SER A 201 -2.97 14.36 28.30
CA SER A 201 -4.34 14.47 28.79
C SER A 201 -5.17 13.28 28.36
N VAL A 202 -5.77 12.57 29.32
CA VAL A 202 -6.63 11.41 29.03
C VAL A 202 -8.09 11.89 28.96
N HIS A 203 -8.73 11.69 27.83
CA HIS A 203 -10.14 11.97 27.58
C HIS A 203 -10.95 10.68 27.69
N TRP A 204 -11.56 10.47 28.87
CA TRP A 204 -12.38 9.31 29.15
C TRP A 204 -13.75 9.40 28.47
N ASN A 205 -14.35 8.22 28.18
CA ASN A 205 -15.67 8.11 27.54
C ASN A 205 -15.81 8.96 26.26
N THR A 206 -14.70 9.10 25.53
CA THR A 206 -14.62 10.00 24.39
C THR A 206 -14.33 9.21 23.12
N GLU A 207 -15.08 9.50 22.07
CA GLU A 207 -14.86 8.96 20.74
C GLU A 207 -14.76 10.10 19.71
N VAL A 208 -14.00 9.85 18.65
CA VAL A 208 -13.94 10.76 17.51
C VAL A 208 -15.14 10.49 16.62
N SER A 209 -15.86 11.54 16.22
CA SER A 209 -17.03 11.45 15.35
C SER A 209 -16.78 12.00 13.94
N ASP A 210 -15.82 12.90 13.78
CA ASP A 210 -15.43 13.48 12.50
C ASP A 210 -14.02 14.10 12.60
N VAL A 211 -13.39 14.33 11.47
CA VAL A 211 -12.09 14.97 11.32
C VAL A 211 -12.20 16.16 10.37
N GLN A 212 -11.53 17.26 10.69
CA GLN A 212 -11.62 18.50 9.94
C GLN A 212 -10.26 19.14 9.70
N GLY A 213 -10.19 19.92 8.64
CA GLY A 213 -8.98 20.64 8.23
C GLY A 213 -9.08 21.10 6.79
N ASP A 214 -8.02 21.79 6.36
CA ASP A 214 -7.84 22.21 4.97
C ASP A 214 -7.05 21.16 4.19
N ASP A 215 -5.79 21.42 3.87
CA ASP A 215 -4.90 20.42 3.24
C ASP A 215 -4.40 19.37 4.23
N TRP A 216 -4.40 19.71 5.52
CA TRP A 216 -3.99 18.89 6.65
C TRP A 216 -5.04 18.87 7.74
N LEU A 217 -4.99 17.84 8.59
CA LEU A 217 -5.82 17.76 9.79
C LEU A 217 -5.55 18.97 10.70
N ASN A 218 -6.63 19.63 11.14
CA ASN A 218 -6.57 20.79 12.05
C ASN A 218 -7.39 20.58 13.31
N SER A 219 -8.46 19.80 13.29
CA SER A 219 -9.26 19.50 14.47
C SER A 219 -10.03 18.18 14.36
N LEU A 220 -10.44 17.68 15.51
CA LEU A 220 -11.31 16.52 15.69
C LEU A 220 -12.64 16.96 16.28
N LYS A 221 -13.74 16.41 15.77
CA LYS A 221 -15.02 16.43 16.48
C LYS A 221 -15.08 15.24 17.41
N LEU A 222 -15.20 15.52 18.68
CA LEU A 222 -15.31 14.53 19.73
C LEU A 222 -16.75 14.42 20.20
N ARG A 223 -17.15 13.21 20.58
CA ARG A 223 -18.43 12.96 21.26
C ARG A 223 -18.19 12.26 22.58
N ARG A 224 -18.70 12.84 23.64
CA ARG A 224 -18.72 12.20 24.97
C ARG A 224 -19.79 11.12 25.00
N ARG A 225 -19.40 9.89 25.32
CA ARG A 225 -20.33 8.76 25.35
C ARG A 225 -21.25 8.75 26.56
N ASP A 226 -20.78 9.33 27.67
CA ASP A 226 -21.51 9.43 28.94
C ASP A 226 -22.61 10.50 28.92
N SER A 227 -22.37 11.63 28.27
CA SER A 227 -23.27 12.80 28.27
C SER A 227 -23.85 13.15 26.91
N GLY A 228 -23.29 12.57 25.82
CA GLY A 228 -23.66 12.92 24.44
C GLY A 228 -23.18 14.30 23.99
N VAL A 229 -22.39 14.99 24.80
CA VAL A 229 -21.86 16.32 24.46
C VAL A 229 -20.84 16.20 23.34
N ASN A 230 -20.94 17.11 22.38
CA ASN A 230 -19.96 17.27 21.30
C ASN A 230 -18.99 18.38 21.67
N GLU A 231 -17.70 18.12 21.42
CA GLU A 231 -16.60 19.04 21.65
C GLU A 231 -15.70 19.06 20.40
N GLU A 232 -14.99 20.16 20.21
CA GLU A 232 -13.95 20.25 19.18
C GLU A 232 -12.57 20.30 19.85
N LEU A 233 -11.63 19.52 19.33
CA LEU A 233 -10.26 19.45 19.81
C LEU A 233 -9.33 19.83 18.66
N ALA A 234 -8.60 20.92 18.80
CA ALA A 234 -7.59 21.34 17.85
C ALA A 234 -6.35 20.43 17.99
N VAL A 235 -5.98 19.73 16.93
CA VAL A 235 -4.77 18.89 16.87
C VAL A 235 -4.24 18.86 15.45
N ARG A 236 -2.92 18.74 15.33
CA ARG A 236 -2.25 18.62 14.04
C ARG A 236 -2.10 17.16 13.57
N GLY A 237 -2.21 16.21 14.48
CA GLY A 237 -2.07 14.78 14.19
C GLY A 237 -2.99 13.91 15.03
N MET A 238 -3.50 12.83 14.43
CA MET A 238 -4.26 11.79 15.09
C MET A 238 -3.67 10.42 14.75
N PHE A 239 -3.32 9.65 15.78
CA PHE A 239 -2.69 8.33 15.64
C PHE A 239 -3.65 7.24 16.09
N TYR A 240 -3.88 6.26 15.22
CA TYR A 240 -4.73 5.11 15.53
C TYR A 240 -3.94 4.01 16.21
N ALA A 241 -4.14 3.84 17.51
CA ALA A 241 -3.64 2.74 18.31
C ALA A 241 -4.76 1.75 18.66
N ILE A 242 -5.58 1.38 17.67
CA ILE A 242 -6.73 0.49 17.79
C ILE A 242 -6.49 -0.89 17.16
N GLY A 243 -5.23 -1.18 16.87
CA GLY A 243 -4.76 -2.48 16.38
C GLY A 243 -4.78 -2.63 14.87
N HIS A 244 -4.41 -3.83 14.44
CA HIS A 244 -4.36 -4.24 13.03
C HIS A 244 -5.11 -5.56 12.88
N THR A 245 -5.60 -5.82 11.67
CA THR A 245 -6.19 -7.09 11.28
C THR A 245 -5.27 -7.75 10.26
N PRO A 246 -4.70 -8.94 10.54
CA PRO A 246 -3.87 -9.64 9.58
C PRO A 246 -4.69 -10.13 8.39
N ASN A 247 -4.13 -10.04 7.19
CA ASN A 247 -4.82 -10.43 5.95
C ASN A 247 -4.66 -11.95 5.73
N THR A 248 -5.40 -12.74 6.48
CA THR A 248 -5.31 -14.21 6.53
C THR A 248 -6.52 -14.93 5.94
N GLU A 249 -7.49 -14.21 5.38
CA GLU A 249 -8.77 -14.76 4.89
C GLU A 249 -8.59 -15.92 3.89
N LEU A 250 -7.55 -15.85 3.06
CA LEU A 250 -7.26 -16.86 2.04
C LEU A 250 -6.77 -18.19 2.62
N VAL A 251 -6.25 -18.21 3.85
CA VAL A 251 -5.51 -19.35 4.40
C VAL A 251 -5.85 -19.70 5.85
N ARG A 252 -6.59 -18.87 6.58
CA ARG A 252 -6.85 -19.02 8.03
C ARG A 252 -7.57 -20.30 8.42
N GLU A 253 -8.27 -20.94 7.48
CA GLU A 253 -8.95 -22.23 7.73
C GLU A 253 -8.05 -23.43 7.44
N GLN A 254 -6.84 -23.19 6.93
CA GLN A 254 -5.90 -24.21 6.49
C GLN A 254 -4.58 -24.17 7.25
N ILE A 255 -4.22 -23.02 7.84
CA ILE A 255 -2.98 -22.80 8.59
C ILE A 255 -3.34 -22.34 10.00
N ASP A 256 -2.57 -22.77 11.00
CA ASP A 256 -2.79 -22.38 12.38
C ASP A 256 -2.64 -20.85 12.56
N CYS A 257 -3.62 -20.25 13.22
CA CYS A 257 -3.65 -18.84 13.58
C CYS A 257 -3.72 -18.66 15.10
N ASP A 258 -3.19 -17.53 15.57
CA ASP A 258 -3.37 -17.10 16.95
C ASP A 258 -4.78 -16.54 17.19
N GLN A 259 -5.09 -16.19 18.45
CA GLN A 259 -6.41 -15.65 18.84
C GLN A 259 -6.76 -14.31 18.16
N ARG A 260 -5.77 -13.61 17.60
CA ARG A 260 -5.93 -12.35 16.88
C ARG A 260 -5.96 -12.55 15.36
N GLY A 261 -5.81 -13.80 14.88
CA GLY A 261 -5.86 -14.18 13.48
C GLY A 261 -4.51 -14.13 12.77
N TYR A 262 -3.39 -13.86 13.45
CA TYR A 262 -2.04 -13.90 12.85
C TYR A 262 -1.60 -15.34 12.61
N LEU A 263 -0.93 -15.59 11.49
CA LEU A 263 -0.38 -16.91 11.17
C LEU A 263 0.70 -17.29 12.17
N ILE A 264 0.56 -18.49 12.73
CA ILE A 264 1.56 -19.04 13.67
C ILE A 264 2.70 -19.63 12.86
N THR A 265 3.91 -19.19 13.16
CA THR A 265 5.16 -19.75 12.62
C THR A 265 5.94 -20.45 13.71
N LYS A 266 6.87 -21.33 13.33
CA LYS A 266 7.79 -21.94 14.29
C LYS A 266 8.64 -20.85 14.95
N PRO A 267 8.94 -20.92 16.25
CA PRO A 267 9.72 -19.91 16.94
C PRO A 267 11.05 -19.59 16.23
N GLY A 268 11.23 -18.33 15.82
CA GLY A 268 12.42 -17.84 15.13
C GLY A 268 12.57 -18.32 13.67
N ARG A 269 11.53 -18.89 13.08
CA ARG A 269 11.55 -19.46 11.72
C ARG A 269 10.26 -19.12 10.97
N PRO A 270 10.28 -19.06 9.63
CA PRO A 270 9.12 -18.67 8.81
C PRO A 270 8.17 -19.84 8.49
N GLU A 271 8.49 -21.09 8.86
CA GLU A 271 7.65 -22.25 8.56
C GLU A 271 6.35 -22.23 9.35
N THR A 272 5.25 -22.46 8.65
CA THR A 272 3.91 -22.60 9.25
C THR A 272 3.64 -24.03 9.72
N SER A 273 2.40 -24.34 10.10
CA SER A 273 1.95 -25.70 10.43
C SER A 273 1.92 -26.64 9.21
N LEU A 274 1.95 -26.10 7.97
CA LEU A 274 1.98 -26.89 6.74
C LEU A 274 3.36 -26.89 6.10
N GLU A 275 3.81 -28.08 5.68
CA GLU A 275 5.08 -28.22 4.97
C GLU A 275 5.09 -27.52 3.61
N GLY A 276 6.17 -26.77 3.30
CA GLY A 276 6.29 -26.02 2.05
C GLY A 276 5.47 -24.73 2.04
N VAL A 277 4.87 -24.37 3.19
CA VAL A 277 4.14 -23.11 3.35
C VAL A 277 4.85 -22.27 4.41
N PHE A 278 5.18 -21.04 4.04
CA PHE A 278 5.93 -20.09 4.86
C PHE A 278 5.14 -18.80 5.01
N ALA A 279 5.34 -18.09 6.13
CA ALA A 279 4.74 -16.78 6.35
C ALA A 279 5.82 -15.73 6.62
N ALA A 280 5.60 -14.50 6.11
CA ALA A 280 6.54 -13.39 6.26
C ALA A 280 5.83 -12.04 6.38
N GLY A 281 6.40 -11.14 7.17
CA GLY A 281 5.85 -9.80 7.41
C GLY A 281 4.68 -9.80 8.38
N ASP A 282 3.92 -8.75 8.32
CA ASP A 282 2.89 -8.42 9.31
C ASP A 282 1.75 -9.45 9.37
N VAL A 283 1.61 -10.35 8.42
CA VAL A 283 0.64 -11.45 8.48
C VAL A 283 0.95 -12.45 9.61
N ALA A 284 2.22 -12.52 10.06
CA ALA A 284 2.70 -13.36 11.16
C ALA A 284 3.37 -12.54 12.28
N ASP A 285 3.72 -11.27 12.03
CA ASP A 285 4.33 -10.38 13.01
C ASP A 285 3.27 -9.45 13.61
N SER A 286 2.81 -9.81 14.82
CA SER A 286 1.84 -9.01 15.56
C SER A 286 2.48 -7.94 16.47
N GLU A 287 3.80 -7.86 16.51
CA GLU A 287 4.55 -7.04 17.47
C GLU A 287 5.26 -5.85 16.80
N TRP A 288 6.17 -6.11 15.89
CA TRP A 288 7.04 -5.07 15.32
C TRP A 288 6.38 -4.27 14.20
N ARG A 289 5.84 -4.95 13.19
CA ARG A 289 5.15 -4.36 12.03
C ARG A 289 5.91 -3.19 11.40
N GLN A 290 7.20 -3.42 11.13
CA GLN A 290 8.09 -2.45 10.49
C GLN A 290 8.50 -2.93 9.10
N GLY A 291 8.69 -2.00 8.16
CA GLY A 291 9.13 -2.33 6.80
C GLY A 291 10.43 -3.14 6.78
N VAL A 292 11.39 -2.82 7.66
CA VAL A 292 12.68 -3.52 7.74
C VAL A 292 12.55 -4.93 8.35
N THR A 293 11.70 -5.13 9.36
CA THR A 293 11.45 -6.46 9.92
C THR A 293 10.67 -7.34 8.95
N ALA A 294 9.71 -6.75 8.24
CA ALA A 294 8.98 -7.43 7.18
C ALA A 294 9.93 -7.87 6.05
N ALA A 295 10.83 -7.00 5.59
CA ALA A 295 11.86 -7.35 4.60
C ALA A 295 12.76 -8.48 5.12
N GLY A 296 13.24 -8.40 6.38
CA GLY A 296 14.05 -9.44 7.01
C GLY A 296 13.35 -10.79 7.06
N SER A 297 12.08 -10.83 7.44
CA SER A 297 11.28 -12.06 7.45
C SER A 297 11.04 -12.63 6.04
N GLY A 298 10.87 -11.76 5.03
CA GLY A 298 10.80 -12.15 3.63
C GLY A 298 12.07 -12.87 3.15
N CYS A 299 13.25 -12.35 3.53
CA CYS A 299 14.54 -13.00 3.30
C CYS A 299 14.56 -14.41 3.95
N GLN A 300 14.17 -14.51 5.22
CA GLN A 300 14.13 -15.79 5.94
C GLN A 300 13.20 -16.80 5.26
N ALA A 301 12.01 -16.36 4.84
CA ALA A 301 11.02 -17.21 4.19
C ALA A 301 11.55 -17.75 2.85
N ALA A 302 12.18 -16.91 2.03
CA ALA A 302 12.75 -17.35 0.77
C ALA A 302 13.88 -18.34 0.94
N LEU A 303 14.81 -18.12 1.88
CA LEU A 303 15.90 -19.04 2.18
C LEU A 303 15.39 -20.37 2.76
N ALA A 304 14.33 -20.33 3.59
CA ALA A 304 13.71 -21.54 4.11
C ALA A 304 13.00 -22.33 3.00
N ALA A 305 12.29 -21.64 2.11
CA ALA A 305 11.62 -22.24 0.96
C ALA A 305 12.62 -22.90 0.01
N GLU A 306 13.74 -22.23 -0.32
CA GLU A 306 14.81 -22.78 -1.16
C GLU A 306 15.37 -24.07 -0.56
N ARG A 307 15.77 -24.05 0.73
CA ARG A 307 16.30 -25.22 1.42
C ARG A 307 15.29 -26.37 1.46
N TRP A 308 14.02 -26.06 1.71
CA TRP A 308 12.96 -27.06 1.75
C TRP A 308 12.74 -27.70 0.36
N LEU A 309 12.65 -26.89 -0.70
CA LEU A 309 12.51 -27.37 -2.08
C LEU A 309 13.69 -28.24 -2.51
N SER A 310 14.92 -27.82 -2.20
CA SER A 310 16.14 -28.55 -2.50
C SER A 310 16.20 -29.87 -1.75
N HIS A 311 15.88 -29.89 -0.46
CA HIS A 311 15.89 -31.11 0.36
C HIS A 311 14.88 -32.18 -0.13
N HIS A 312 13.74 -31.72 -0.68
CA HIS A 312 12.70 -32.63 -1.21
C HIS A 312 12.85 -32.93 -2.71
N ASN A 313 13.92 -32.47 -3.35
CA ASN A 313 14.14 -32.60 -4.80
C ASN A 313 12.98 -32.05 -5.65
N LEU A 314 12.36 -30.96 -5.21
CA LEU A 314 11.24 -30.29 -5.86
C LEU A 314 11.67 -29.01 -6.60
N ALA A 315 12.91 -28.55 -6.43
CA ALA A 315 13.42 -27.36 -7.08
C ALA A 315 13.77 -27.64 -8.56
N ASN A 316 13.03 -27.04 -9.48
CA ASN A 316 13.39 -26.97 -10.89
C ASN A 316 14.19 -25.68 -11.12
N LEU A 317 15.50 -25.74 -10.91
CA LEU A 317 16.36 -24.56 -11.04
C LEU A 317 16.46 -24.14 -12.52
N VAL A 318 16.20 -22.86 -12.77
CA VAL A 318 16.40 -22.29 -14.11
C VAL A 318 17.85 -21.88 -14.24
N SER A 319 18.62 -22.55 -15.14
CA SER A 319 19.96 -22.08 -15.48
C SER A 319 19.82 -20.71 -16.15
N ARG A 320 20.39 -19.70 -15.54
CA ARG A 320 20.60 -18.43 -16.22
C ARG A 320 21.91 -18.55 -16.97
N ASP A 321 21.87 -18.39 -18.27
CA ASP A 321 23.08 -18.09 -19.03
C ASP A 321 23.75 -16.86 -18.35
N GLU A 322 25.07 -16.76 -18.42
CA GLU A 322 25.91 -15.75 -17.73
C GLU A 322 25.59 -14.29 -18.10
N ALA A 323 24.41 -14.02 -18.62
CA ALA A 323 23.93 -12.67 -18.86
C ALA A 323 23.81 -11.92 -17.52
N GLU A 324 24.58 -10.85 -17.37
CA GLU A 324 24.39 -9.89 -16.29
C GLU A 324 22.90 -9.58 -16.14
N PRO A 325 22.37 -9.55 -14.91
CA PRO A 325 20.98 -9.17 -14.70
C PRO A 325 20.73 -7.83 -15.38
N ALA A 326 19.66 -7.75 -16.17
CA ALA A 326 19.33 -6.54 -16.93
C ALA A 326 19.48 -5.33 -16.01
N LYS A 327 20.14 -4.27 -16.46
CA LYS A 327 20.19 -3.01 -15.70
C LYS A 327 18.73 -2.65 -15.42
N ALA A 328 18.40 -2.45 -14.15
CA ALA A 328 17.10 -1.90 -13.80
C ALA A 328 16.96 -0.60 -14.59
N GLU A 329 15.92 -0.48 -15.39
CA GLU A 329 15.55 0.82 -15.92
C GLU A 329 15.25 1.67 -14.68
N THR A 330 16.10 2.65 -14.43
CA THR A 330 15.82 3.68 -13.44
C THR A 330 14.45 4.23 -13.81
N PRO A 331 13.48 4.34 -12.87
CA PRO A 331 12.19 4.92 -13.20
C PRO A 331 12.44 6.21 -13.98
N GLN A 332 12.09 6.21 -15.26
CA GLN A 332 12.25 7.40 -16.06
C GLN A 332 11.32 8.44 -15.46
N ILE A 333 11.90 9.49 -14.86
CA ILE A 333 11.16 10.69 -14.53
C ILE A 333 10.62 11.18 -15.88
N THR A 334 9.34 10.93 -16.11
CA THR A 334 8.68 11.41 -17.32
C THR A 334 8.64 12.92 -17.21
N LEU A 335 9.54 13.59 -17.91
CA LEU A 335 9.60 15.06 -17.95
C LEU A 335 8.26 15.59 -18.51
N GLU A 336 7.89 16.77 -18.06
CA GLU A 336 6.74 17.46 -18.63
C GLU A 336 6.92 17.66 -20.13
N THR A 337 5.86 17.41 -20.87
CA THR A 337 5.86 17.59 -22.32
C THR A 337 5.84 19.09 -22.65
N THR A 338 6.83 19.55 -23.38
CA THR A 338 6.95 20.91 -23.90
C THR A 338 6.59 20.95 -25.39
N GLU A 339 6.53 22.14 -25.96
CA GLU A 339 6.34 22.30 -27.41
C GLU A 339 7.38 21.52 -28.23
N ALA A 340 8.64 21.52 -27.78
CA ALA A 340 9.74 20.84 -28.46
C ALA A 340 9.70 19.31 -28.32
N THR A 341 9.02 18.77 -27.30
CA THR A 341 8.95 17.33 -27.01
C THR A 341 7.57 16.72 -27.25
N TYR A 342 6.60 17.52 -27.69
CA TYR A 342 5.25 17.03 -27.98
C TYR A 342 5.23 16.11 -29.20
N ASP A 343 4.64 14.94 -29.04
CA ASP A 343 4.38 13.97 -30.11
C ASP A 343 2.89 13.60 -30.12
N ALA A 344 2.21 13.98 -31.22
CA ALA A 344 0.80 13.69 -31.41
C ALA A 344 0.46 12.18 -31.45
N ASN A 345 1.45 11.32 -31.70
CA ASN A 345 1.28 9.87 -31.77
C ASN A 345 1.66 9.15 -30.46
N ALA A 346 2.33 9.83 -29.54
CA ALA A 346 2.68 9.24 -28.28
C ALA A 346 1.43 8.80 -27.50
N LEU A 347 1.47 7.58 -26.97
CA LEU A 347 0.34 7.00 -26.24
C LEU A 347 0.18 7.65 -24.86
N TRP A 348 1.28 8.12 -24.26
CA TRP A 348 1.29 8.71 -22.92
C TRP A 348 2.19 9.94 -22.88
N GLN A 349 1.66 11.03 -22.35
CA GLN A 349 2.39 12.28 -22.17
C GLN A 349 2.09 12.86 -20.78
N LYS A 350 2.78 13.95 -20.40
CA LYS A 350 2.63 14.60 -19.10
C LYS A 350 2.54 16.12 -19.25
N GLY A 351 1.71 16.73 -18.40
CA GLY A 351 1.62 18.18 -18.24
C GLY A 351 0.57 18.87 -19.08
N SER A 352 0.34 20.13 -18.74
CA SER A 352 -0.74 20.97 -19.28
C SER A 352 -0.62 21.24 -20.77
N TYR A 353 0.62 21.31 -21.29
CA TYR A 353 0.82 21.52 -22.72
C TYR A 353 0.27 20.35 -23.54
N ALA A 354 0.63 19.12 -23.15
CA ALA A 354 0.14 17.90 -23.79
C ALA A 354 -1.39 17.77 -23.65
N LEU A 355 -1.93 18.05 -22.45
CA LEU A 355 -3.38 18.02 -22.23
C LEU A 355 -4.12 18.94 -23.21
N ARG A 356 -3.68 20.21 -23.32
CA ARG A 356 -4.31 21.17 -24.23
C ARG A 356 -4.27 20.72 -25.68
N LYS A 357 -3.11 20.22 -26.14
CA LYS A 357 -2.94 19.72 -27.51
C LYS A 357 -3.82 18.50 -27.77
N LEU A 358 -3.74 17.47 -26.93
CA LEU A 358 -4.53 16.25 -27.10
C LEU A 358 -6.04 16.51 -27.00
N TYR A 359 -6.49 17.38 -26.09
CA TYR A 359 -7.90 17.74 -25.95
C TYR A 359 -8.48 18.45 -27.16
N HIS A 360 -7.69 19.31 -27.81
CA HIS A 360 -8.16 20.11 -28.97
C HIS A 360 -7.95 19.41 -30.29
N ASP A 361 -6.84 18.71 -30.48
CA ASP A 361 -6.35 18.26 -31.79
C ASP A 361 -6.55 16.73 -31.99
N SER A 362 -6.72 15.94 -30.93
CA SER A 362 -6.92 14.49 -31.06
C SER A 362 -8.40 14.13 -31.28
N SER A 363 -8.63 13.23 -32.23
CA SER A 363 -9.94 12.57 -32.45
C SER A 363 -10.09 11.25 -31.66
N ARG A 364 -9.05 10.82 -30.93
CA ARG A 364 -9.04 9.57 -30.14
C ARG A 364 -9.61 9.81 -28.75
N PRO A 365 -10.19 8.77 -28.10
CA PRO A 365 -10.48 8.82 -26.68
C PRO A 365 -9.24 9.22 -25.87
N LEU A 366 -9.39 10.17 -24.96
CA LEU A 366 -8.33 10.74 -24.14
C LEU A 366 -8.57 10.43 -22.66
N LEU A 367 -7.64 9.70 -22.04
CA LEU A 367 -7.58 9.51 -20.60
C LEU A 367 -6.75 10.62 -19.96
N VAL A 368 -7.37 11.45 -19.13
CA VAL A 368 -6.67 12.44 -18.30
C VAL A 368 -6.54 11.88 -16.89
N VAL A 369 -5.32 11.68 -16.43
CA VAL A 369 -5.00 11.01 -15.17
C VAL A 369 -4.42 12.01 -14.19
N TYR A 370 -5.17 12.36 -13.18
CA TYR A 370 -4.77 13.30 -12.14
C TYR A 370 -4.05 12.56 -11.03
N THR A 371 -2.81 12.96 -10.76
CA THR A 371 -1.89 12.32 -9.81
C THR A 371 -1.26 13.33 -8.87
N SER A 372 -0.56 12.86 -7.84
CA SER A 372 0.38 13.66 -7.06
C SER A 372 1.62 12.82 -6.72
N PRO A 373 2.77 13.42 -6.41
CA PRO A 373 3.99 12.71 -6.07
C PRO A 373 3.83 11.74 -4.89
N SER A 374 3.05 12.13 -3.89
CA SER A 374 2.80 11.34 -2.68
C SER A 374 1.66 10.32 -2.82
N CYS A 375 1.05 10.18 -4.01
CA CYS A 375 -0.10 9.32 -4.24
C CYS A 375 0.30 7.87 -4.52
N GLY A 376 0.37 7.02 -3.49
CA GLY A 376 0.63 5.59 -3.64
C GLY A 376 -0.30 4.87 -4.63
N PRO A 377 -1.63 5.03 -4.52
CA PRO A 377 -2.56 4.47 -5.50
C PRO A 377 -2.27 4.87 -6.96
N CYS A 378 -1.69 6.05 -7.20
CA CYS A 378 -1.32 6.50 -8.53
C CYS A 378 -0.18 5.67 -9.13
N HIS A 379 0.79 5.25 -8.31
CA HIS A 379 1.90 4.39 -8.74
C HIS A 379 1.41 3.03 -9.24
N VAL A 380 0.32 2.53 -8.69
CA VAL A 380 -0.33 1.29 -9.13
C VAL A 380 -1.15 1.49 -10.40
N LEU A 381 -1.91 2.58 -10.46
CA LEU A 381 -2.85 2.84 -11.56
C LEU A 381 -2.15 3.20 -12.86
N LYS A 382 -1.09 4.02 -12.82
CA LYS A 382 -0.38 4.48 -14.03
C LYS A 382 0.12 3.34 -14.93
N PRO A 383 0.83 2.31 -14.43
CA PRO A 383 1.23 1.17 -15.25
C PRO A 383 0.04 0.42 -15.87
N GLN A 384 -1.07 0.29 -15.14
CA GLN A 384 -2.27 -0.37 -15.65
C GLN A 384 -2.91 0.41 -16.81
N LEU A 385 -2.99 1.73 -16.68
CA LEU A 385 -3.52 2.58 -17.74
C LEU A 385 -2.61 2.59 -18.98
N LYS A 386 -1.29 2.57 -18.81
CA LYS A 386 -0.35 2.43 -19.94
C LYS A 386 -0.60 1.12 -20.68
N ARG A 387 -0.77 -0.01 -19.96
CA ARG A 387 -1.13 -1.29 -20.59
C ARG A 387 -2.49 -1.26 -21.30
N VAL A 388 -3.49 -0.54 -20.76
CA VAL A 388 -4.76 -0.32 -21.44
C VAL A 388 -4.55 0.36 -22.80
N LEU A 389 -3.68 1.37 -22.84
CA LEU A 389 -3.38 2.09 -24.08
C LEU A 389 -2.57 1.22 -25.07
N ASP A 390 -1.65 0.40 -24.58
CA ASP A 390 -0.89 -0.56 -25.38
C ASP A 390 -1.82 -1.59 -26.04
N GLU A 391 -2.77 -2.16 -25.26
CA GLU A 391 -3.77 -3.12 -25.78
C GLU A 391 -4.73 -2.51 -26.79
N LEU A 392 -4.96 -1.22 -26.72
CA LEU A 392 -5.79 -0.48 -27.69
C LEU A 392 -5.00 -0.06 -28.94
N GLU A 393 -3.74 -0.48 -29.09
CA GLU A 393 -2.90 -0.30 -30.28
C GLU A 393 -2.94 1.14 -30.84
N GLY A 394 -2.93 2.14 -29.97
CA GLY A 394 -2.94 3.56 -30.37
C GLY A 394 -4.33 4.14 -30.66
N GLN A 395 -5.40 3.40 -30.42
CA GLN A 395 -6.77 3.91 -30.60
C GLN A 395 -7.21 4.87 -29.49
N ALA A 396 -6.44 4.99 -28.40
CA ALA A 396 -6.65 5.95 -27.32
C ALA A 396 -5.33 6.56 -26.87
N GLN A 397 -5.38 7.66 -26.16
CA GLN A 397 -4.20 8.37 -25.65
C GLN A 397 -4.39 8.72 -24.16
N GLY A 398 -3.29 8.89 -23.43
CA GLY A 398 -3.27 9.27 -22.02
C GLY A 398 -2.41 10.49 -21.74
N VAL A 399 -2.83 11.31 -20.82
CA VAL A 399 -2.04 12.42 -20.28
C VAL A 399 -2.11 12.44 -18.77
N GLU A 400 -0.96 12.58 -18.14
CA GLU A 400 -0.81 12.69 -16.69
C GLU A 400 -0.73 14.17 -16.29
N ILE A 401 -1.52 14.56 -15.29
CA ILE A 401 -1.53 15.90 -14.68
C ILE A 401 -1.20 15.76 -13.20
N ASP A 402 -0.15 16.43 -12.77
CA ASP A 402 0.20 16.54 -11.36
C ASP A 402 -0.65 17.66 -10.71
N ILE A 403 -1.54 17.30 -9.78
CA ILE A 403 -2.45 18.28 -9.16
C ILE A 403 -1.75 19.25 -8.22
N GLU A 404 -0.55 18.94 -7.75
CA GLU A 404 0.25 19.83 -6.90
C GLU A 404 0.99 20.87 -7.74
N ALA A 405 1.49 20.47 -8.91
CA ALA A 405 2.16 21.37 -9.86
C ALA A 405 1.17 22.19 -10.70
N GLU A 406 0.01 21.62 -11.04
CA GLU A 406 -0.96 22.20 -11.97
C GLU A 406 -2.35 22.37 -11.31
N GLN A 407 -2.38 23.03 -10.14
CA GLN A 407 -3.57 23.19 -9.28
C GLN A 407 -4.78 23.79 -10.02
N GLU A 408 -4.56 24.80 -10.87
CA GLU A 408 -5.64 25.47 -11.61
C GLU A 408 -6.38 24.50 -12.52
N ILE A 409 -5.65 23.60 -13.17
CA ILE A 409 -6.25 22.60 -14.08
C ILE A 409 -7.08 21.59 -13.28
N ALA A 410 -6.56 21.13 -12.15
CA ALA A 410 -7.28 20.21 -11.27
C ALA A 410 -8.57 20.83 -10.73
N GLN A 411 -8.53 22.10 -10.32
CA GLN A 411 -9.70 22.83 -9.85
C GLN A 411 -10.75 23.02 -10.96
N GLN A 412 -10.34 23.45 -12.15
CA GLN A 412 -11.23 23.60 -13.30
C GLN A 412 -11.88 22.28 -13.73
N ALA A 413 -11.15 21.18 -13.58
CA ALA A 413 -11.65 19.83 -13.86
C ALA A 413 -12.54 19.25 -12.73
N GLY A 414 -12.71 19.95 -11.60
CA GLY A 414 -13.49 19.48 -10.45
C GLY A 414 -12.84 18.29 -9.72
N VAL A 415 -11.50 18.20 -9.78
CA VAL A 415 -10.73 17.10 -9.17
C VAL A 415 -10.21 17.52 -7.81
N ASN A 416 -10.63 16.81 -6.76
CA ASN A 416 -10.30 17.11 -5.34
C ASN A 416 -9.48 15.99 -4.69
N GLY A 417 -9.01 14.98 -5.45
CA GLY A 417 -8.25 13.86 -4.90
C GLY A 417 -7.65 12.98 -5.98
N THR A 418 -6.62 12.23 -5.63
CA THR A 418 -5.84 11.38 -6.52
C THR A 418 -5.89 9.91 -6.07
N PRO A 419 -5.84 8.94 -7.01
CA PRO A 419 -5.97 9.16 -8.45
C PRO A 419 -7.41 9.46 -8.86
N THR A 420 -7.57 10.38 -9.80
CA THR A 420 -8.81 10.57 -10.54
C THR A 420 -8.50 10.40 -12.04
N VAL A 421 -9.35 9.68 -12.76
CA VAL A 421 -9.22 9.47 -14.19
C VAL A 421 -10.47 10.00 -14.88
N GLN A 422 -10.30 10.84 -15.88
CA GLN A 422 -11.38 11.35 -16.72
C GLN A 422 -11.19 10.84 -18.15
N LEU A 423 -12.24 10.30 -18.75
CA LEU A 423 -12.28 9.86 -20.14
C LEU A 423 -13.03 10.89 -20.98
N PHE A 424 -12.31 11.51 -21.89
CA PHE A 424 -12.88 12.44 -22.88
C PHE A 424 -12.97 11.79 -24.25
N PHE A 425 -14.02 12.11 -24.97
CA PHE A 425 -14.18 11.79 -26.38
C PHE A 425 -15.02 12.88 -27.04
N ASP A 426 -14.60 13.37 -28.21
CA ASP A 426 -15.20 14.53 -28.91
C ASP A 426 -15.33 15.77 -27.98
N LYS A 427 -14.30 16.04 -27.19
CA LYS A 427 -14.22 17.17 -26.25
C LYS A 427 -15.27 17.12 -25.13
N GLN A 428 -15.90 15.98 -24.92
CA GLN A 428 -16.89 15.76 -23.87
C GLN A 428 -16.39 14.76 -22.85
N LEU A 429 -16.59 15.08 -21.57
CA LEU A 429 -16.36 14.13 -20.50
C LEU A 429 -17.40 13.01 -20.60
N LYS A 430 -16.95 11.80 -20.87
CA LYS A 430 -17.81 10.61 -21.02
C LYS A 430 -17.90 9.83 -19.71
N GLN A 431 -16.80 9.78 -18.95
CA GLN A 431 -16.76 9.05 -17.69
C GLN A 431 -15.68 9.59 -16.77
N GLN A 432 -15.88 9.44 -15.46
CA GLN A 432 -14.89 9.75 -14.43
C GLN A 432 -14.84 8.62 -13.41
N TRP A 433 -13.62 8.23 -13.03
CA TRP A 433 -13.36 7.29 -11.96
C TRP A 433 -12.52 7.94 -10.86
N ARG A 434 -12.77 7.54 -9.63
CA ARG A 434 -11.96 7.92 -8.46
C ARG A 434 -11.36 6.67 -7.82
N GLY A 435 -10.10 6.77 -7.38
CA GLY A 435 -9.34 5.65 -6.84
C GLY A 435 -8.90 4.65 -7.92
N VAL A 436 -8.31 3.54 -7.49
CA VAL A 436 -7.85 2.47 -8.38
C VAL A 436 -9.04 1.66 -8.87
N LYS A 437 -9.08 1.39 -10.17
CA LYS A 437 -10.11 0.59 -10.83
C LYS A 437 -9.47 -0.54 -11.63
N GLN A 438 -10.25 -1.57 -11.92
CA GLN A 438 -9.80 -2.71 -12.73
C GLN A 438 -9.51 -2.26 -14.17
N ARG A 439 -8.46 -2.85 -14.78
CA ARG A 439 -8.09 -2.63 -16.16
C ARG A 439 -9.26 -2.85 -17.13
N SER A 440 -10.04 -3.90 -16.89
CA SER A 440 -11.23 -4.23 -17.67
C SER A 440 -12.30 -3.12 -17.69
N GLU A 441 -12.44 -2.34 -16.63
CA GLU A 441 -13.39 -1.23 -16.58
C GLU A 441 -13.01 -0.12 -17.56
N PHE A 442 -11.72 0.22 -17.62
CA PHE A 442 -11.21 1.22 -18.57
C PHE A 442 -11.34 0.74 -20.02
N LEU A 443 -10.90 -0.51 -20.27
CA LEU A 443 -11.00 -1.13 -21.60
C LEU A 443 -12.43 -1.14 -22.13
N ALA A 444 -13.38 -1.65 -21.31
CA ALA A 444 -14.78 -1.72 -21.71
C ALA A 444 -15.36 -0.33 -22.03
N SER A 445 -15.02 0.69 -21.22
CA SER A 445 -15.51 2.04 -21.42
C SER A 445 -14.95 2.68 -22.69
N ILE A 446 -13.67 2.49 -23.00
CA ILE A 446 -13.05 3.02 -24.21
C ILE A 446 -13.55 2.28 -25.45
N GLN A 447 -13.61 0.96 -25.42
CA GLN A 447 -14.11 0.13 -26.52
C GLN A 447 -15.56 0.46 -26.89
N ALA A 448 -16.40 0.74 -25.87
CA ALA A 448 -17.78 1.18 -26.09
C ALA A 448 -17.90 2.53 -26.83
N LEU A 449 -16.88 3.40 -26.74
CA LEU A 449 -16.82 4.66 -27.50
C LEU A 449 -16.33 4.40 -28.94
N LEU A 450 -15.31 3.55 -29.10
CA LEU A 450 -14.75 3.20 -30.41
C LEU A 450 -15.74 2.43 -31.30
N THR A 451 -16.66 1.64 -30.70
CA THR A 451 -17.69 0.89 -31.45
C THR A 451 -18.84 1.77 -31.89
N LYS A 452 -19.00 2.98 -31.35
CA LYS A 452 -20.09 3.92 -31.67
C LYS A 452 -19.65 5.05 -32.59
N ALA A 453 -18.34 5.17 -32.84
CA ALA A 453 -17.71 6.10 -33.78
C ALA A 453 -17.51 5.45 -35.15
#